data_226143b9a65239f94fa633757d6441af
#
_entry.id   226143b9a65239f94fa633757d6441af
#
_cell.length_a   1.000
_cell.length_b   1.000
_cell.length_c   1.000
_cell.angle_alpha   90.00
_cell.angle_beta   90.00
_cell.angle_gamma   90.00
#
_symmetry.space_group_name_H-M   'P 1'
#
loop_
_entity.id
_entity.type
_entity.pdbx_description
1 polymer ?
#
loop_
_entity_poly.entity_id
_entity_poly.type
_entity_poly.pdbx_seq_one_letter_code
_entity_poly.pdbx_strand_id
1 'polypeptide(L)'
;MQSADSQNPPKRSRRDGSPKTPPNSPPADAETSPSHDLHPDHRTWGPKQVCSFLRLCGFSDSELLKRCREKKMTDSLLPFLDESRPEDLEISSCGKRMKLLNCIQHTMKVINDPIHGHIEFHPLLIRIIDTPQFQRLRYIKQLGGGYYVFPGASHNRFEHSLGVGYLAGCLVRELSEKQPELQISERDILCVQIAGLCHDLGHGPFSHMFDGRFIPLARPGMKWTHEQGSVMMFEHLINSNGLQDVMKRYGLIPEEDISFIKEQITGPPASPIKDSSKWLYKGRPKEKSFLYEIVANKRNGIDVDKWDYFARDCHHLGIQNSFDYKRFIKFARVCEVDNMKHICTREKEVGNLYDMFYTRNCLHRRAYQHKVGNIIDTMITDAFLKADPYIEIIGSRGNKYRISTAIDDMEAFTKLTDNIFLEILYSTDPRLDAARTILKKIESRNLYKFVGETQPKKQRIQKEDYEHLPEEVASAKPSDVQLEAELKAEDVIVDVINMDYGMEDKNPIDHVRFYCKSDLSKAIIITRDQVSQFLPGTFAEQLIRVYCKKTDEKTLFAARQHFVHWCLINDFTKPQSPTSASH
;
A
#
# COMPACT_ATOMS: atom_id res chain seq x y z
N MET A 1 -14.24 -58.55 14.56
CA MET A 1 -13.20 -59.61 14.47
C MET A 1 -11.86 -58.92 14.43
N GLN A 2 -11.09 -59.16 15.47
CA GLN A 2 -9.62 -59.13 15.67
C GLN A 2 -8.96 -57.76 15.39
N SER A 3 -8.57 -56.97 16.36
CA SER A 3 -7.68 -57.13 17.55
C SER A 3 -6.19 -57.18 17.21
N ALA A 4 -5.46 -56.34 17.94
CA ALA A 4 -4.04 -56.42 18.32
C ALA A 4 -3.05 -55.71 17.37
N ASP A 5 -1.96 -55.07 17.77
CA ASP A 5 -1.36 -54.97 19.10
C ASP A 5 -0.36 -53.77 19.13
N SER A 6 -0.19 -53.25 20.30
CA SER A 6 0.79 -52.26 20.71
C SER A 6 2.20 -52.84 20.79
N GLN A 7 3.24 -52.10 20.40
CA GLN A 7 4.59 -52.31 20.97
C GLN A 7 5.35 -50.99 21.14
N ASN A 8 5.62 -50.69 22.40
CA ASN A 8 6.59 -49.71 22.87
C ASN A 8 8.02 -50.24 22.80
N PRO A 9 9.05 -49.48 22.49
CA PRO A 9 10.44 -49.83 22.73
C PRO A 9 10.95 -49.37 24.11
N PRO A 10 12.01 -50.00 24.64
CA PRO A 10 12.33 -50.03 26.06
C PRO A 10 13.17 -48.88 26.58
N LYS A 11 12.99 -48.57 27.87
CA LYS A 11 13.79 -47.64 28.69
C LYS A 11 15.22 -48.18 28.88
N ARG A 12 16.23 -47.33 28.68
CA ARG A 12 17.61 -47.59 29.17
C ARG A 12 17.89 -46.75 30.41
N SER A 13 18.44 -47.47 31.41
CA SER A 13 18.76 -47.08 32.75
C SER A 13 19.96 -46.10 32.84
N ARG A 14 19.86 -45.22 33.86
CA ARG A 14 20.97 -44.40 34.37
C ARG A 14 22.09 -45.25 34.96
N ARG A 15 23.33 -44.83 34.71
CA ARG A 15 24.48 -45.14 35.56
C ARG A 15 25.21 -43.85 35.92
N ASP A 16 25.29 -43.60 37.21
CA ASP A 16 26.13 -42.58 37.84
C ASP A 16 27.60 -42.94 37.69
N GLY A 17 28.43 -41.94 37.56
CA GLY A 17 29.89 -42.07 37.63
C GLY A 17 30.59 -40.77 37.41
N SER A 18 30.79 -39.98 38.48
CA SER A 18 31.75 -38.88 38.49
C SER A 18 33.16 -39.40 38.61
N PRO A 19 34.16 -38.76 37.98
CA PRO A 19 35.42 -38.51 38.62
C PRO A 19 35.98 -37.09 38.40
N LYS A 20 36.30 -36.48 39.51
CA LYS A 20 37.44 -35.61 39.92
C LYS A 20 38.24 -34.88 38.85
N THR A 21 38.25 -33.55 38.98
CA THR A 21 39.22 -32.58 38.41
C THR A 21 40.66 -32.80 38.90
N PRO A 22 41.63 -32.41 38.07
CA PRO A 22 42.76 -31.62 38.54
C PRO A 22 42.95 -30.31 37.73
N PRO A 23 43.72 -29.37 38.29
CA PRO A 23 43.77 -28.01 37.75
C PRO A 23 44.97 -27.85 36.80
N ASN A 24 44.76 -27.10 35.68
CA ASN A 24 45.87 -26.40 35.05
C ASN A 24 45.38 -25.24 34.21
N SER A 25 46.04 -24.13 34.36
CA SER A 25 45.83 -22.85 33.71
C SER A 25 45.94 -22.94 32.19
N PRO A 26 45.24 -22.07 31.42
CA PRO A 26 45.18 -22.15 29.97
C PRO A 26 46.40 -21.52 29.30
N PRO A 27 46.82 -22.01 28.15
CA PRO A 27 47.61 -21.22 27.21
C PRO A 27 46.67 -20.28 26.45
N ALA A 28 47.17 -19.09 26.19
CA ALA A 28 46.56 -18.05 25.39
C ALA A 28 46.36 -18.51 23.94
N ASP A 29 45.29 -17.93 23.31
CA ASP A 29 45.06 -17.91 21.86
C ASP A 29 44.64 -19.23 21.21
N ALA A 30 43.35 -19.59 21.43
CA ALA A 30 42.59 -20.35 20.46
C ALA A 30 41.66 -19.37 19.70
N GLU A 31 42.00 -19.05 18.46
CA GLU A 31 41.17 -18.30 17.53
C GLU A 31 39.84 -19.07 17.30
N THR A 32 38.78 -18.60 17.95
CA THR A 32 37.41 -19.03 17.62
C THR A 32 37.09 -18.60 16.21
N SER A 33 36.47 -19.47 15.42
CA SER A 33 36.08 -19.16 14.03
C SER A 33 35.19 -17.92 14.00
N PRO A 34 35.40 -16.98 13.05
CA PRO A 34 34.82 -15.63 13.06
C PRO A 34 33.28 -15.56 12.94
N SER A 35 32.60 -16.66 12.63
CA SER A 35 31.18 -16.67 12.32
C SER A 35 30.24 -16.71 13.53
N HIS A 36 30.73 -17.05 14.74
CA HIS A 36 29.86 -17.20 15.92
C HIS A 36 29.70 -15.92 16.77
N ASP A 37 30.48 -14.86 16.53
CA ASP A 37 30.48 -13.66 17.35
C ASP A 37 29.61 -12.50 16.84
N LEU A 38 29.00 -12.64 15.66
CA LEU A 38 28.18 -11.58 15.07
C LEU A 38 26.72 -11.71 15.49
N HIS A 39 26.23 -10.73 16.25
CA HIS A 39 24.81 -10.63 16.54
C HIS A 39 24.02 -10.41 15.25
N PRO A 40 22.86 -11.09 15.03
CA PRO A 40 22.05 -10.93 13.82
C PRO A 40 21.62 -9.49 13.54
N ASP A 41 21.40 -8.70 14.59
CA ASP A 41 21.12 -7.27 14.46
C ASP A 41 22.43 -6.47 14.47
N HIS A 42 22.90 -6.10 13.29
CA HIS A 42 24.13 -5.31 13.12
C HIS A 42 24.07 -3.95 13.83
N ARG A 43 22.87 -3.39 14.07
CA ARG A 43 22.67 -2.10 14.76
C ARG A 43 23.20 -2.10 16.21
N THR A 44 23.41 -3.27 16.77
CA THR A 44 23.96 -3.46 18.12
C THR A 44 25.46 -3.75 18.12
N TRP A 45 26.11 -3.75 16.96
CA TRP A 45 27.51 -4.13 16.86
C TRP A 45 28.43 -3.10 17.54
N GLY A 46 29.15 -3.57 18.52
CA GLY A 46 30.28 -2.85 19.10
C GLY A 46 31.57 -3.04 18.30
N PRO A 47 32.70 -2.39 18.70
CA PRO A 47 33.95 -2.42 17.96
C PRO A 47 34.52 -3.81 17.68
N LYS A 48 34.26 -4.79 18.55
CA LYS A 48 34.71 -6.19 18.35
C LYS A 48 33.97 -6.85 17.18
N GLN A 49 32.65 -6.69 17.13
CA GLN A 49 31.81 -7.27 16.07
C GLN A 49 32.08 -6.59 14.73
N VAL A 50 32.26 -5.27 14.71
CA VAL A 50 32.73 -4.55 13.53
C VAL A 50 34.05 -5.10 13.00
N CYS A 51 35.05 -5.34 13.87
CA CYS A 51 36.29 -5.96 13.45
C CYS A 51 36.12 -7.39 12.92
N SER A 52 35.23 -8.19 13.51
CA SER A 52 34.90 -9.54 13.01
C SER A 52 34.23 -9.50 11.64
N PHE A 53 33.30 -8.59 11.44
CA PHE A 53 32.67 -8.35 10.14
C PHE A 53 33.70 -7.95 9.06
N LEU A 54 34.57 -7.00 9.35
CA LEU A 54 35.64 -6.58 8.44
C LEU A 54 36.56 -7.73 8.04
N ARG A 55 36.89 -8.64 8.99
CA ARG A 55 37.64 -9.84 8.66
C ARG A 55 36.91 -10.78 7.71
N LEU A 56 35.60 -11.00 7.92
CA LEU A 56 34.76 -11.78 7.01
C LEU A 56 34.70 -11.16 5.61
N CYS A 57 34.71 -9.83 5.51
CA CYS A 57 34.83 -9.11 4.25
C CYS A 57 36.23 -9.18 3.60
N GLY A 58 37.18 -9.91 4.24
CA GLY A 58 38.53 -10.13 3.72
C GLY A 58 39.51 -8.97 3.99
N PHE A 59 39.24 -8.18 5.03
CA PHE A 59 40.22 -7.20 5.58
C PHE A 59 41.04 -7.85 6.68
N SER A 60 42.24 -8.28 6.33
CA SER A 60 43.21 -8.87 7.27
C SER A 60 44.22 -7.85 7.84
N ASP A 61 44.07 -6.59 7.47
CA ASP A 61 44.99 -5.52 7.88
C ASP A 61 44.88 -5.27 9.39
N SER A 62 45.93 -5.67 10.12
CA SER A 62 45.97 -5.56 11.58
C SER A 62 45.90 -4.11 12.07
N GLU A 63 46.43 -3.17 11.30
CA GLU A 63 46.42 -1.74 11.63
C GLU A 63 45.03 -1.13 11.48
N LEU A 64 44.32 -1.46 10.40
CA LEU A 64 42.92 -1.06 10.21
C LEU A 64 42.03 -1.57 11.35
N LEU A 65 42.15 -2.84 11.69
CA LEU A 65 41.35 -3.46 12.76
C LEU A 65 41.68 -2.88 14.14
N LYS A 66 42.96 -2.52 14.38
CA LYS A 66 43.41 -1.84 15.58
C LYS A 66 42.78 -0.45 15.72
N ARG A 67 42.79 0.35 14.66
CA ARG A 67 42.18 1.69 14.61
C ARG A 67 40.68 1.65 14.82
N CYS A 68 39.96 0.66 14.23
CA CYS A 68 38.54 0.47 14.49
C CYS A 68 38.25 0.26 15.99
N ARG A 69 39.12 -0.45 16.70
CA ARG A 69 39.00 -0.65 18.16
C ARG A 69 39.33 0.62 18.95
N GLU A 70 40.41 1.30 18.60
CA GLU A 70 40.89 2.53 19.27
C GLU A 70 39.88 3.67 19.13
N LYS A 71 39.27 3.82 17.95
CA LYS A 71 38.24 4.81 17.67
C LYS A 71 36.81 4.36 18.10
N LYS A 72 36.71 3.21 18.79
CA LYS A 72 35.44 2.63 19.26
C LYS A 72 34.37 2.58 18.15
N MET A 73 34.75 2.15 16.96
CA MET A 73 33.86 2.06 15.82
C MET A 73 32.69 1.12 16.12
N THR A 74 31.48 1.63 15.99
CA THR A 74 30.23 0.87 16.09
C THR A 74 29.60 0.76 14.73
N ASP A 75 28.62 -0.11 14.56
CA ASP A 75 27.84 -0.21 13.33
C ASP A 75 27.28 1.14 12.86
N SER A 76 26.78 1.94 13.81
CA SER A 76 26.27 3.27 13.52
C SER A 76 27.29 4.25 12.94
N LEU A 77 28.59 3.96 13.09
CA LEU A 77 29.70 4.76 12.54
C LEU A 77 30.24 4.18 11.22
N LEU A 78 30.01 2.90 10.92
CA LEU A 78 30.46 2.29 9.67
C LEU A 78 29.93 3.00 8.40
N PRO A 79 28.66 3.40 8.31
CA PRO A 79 28.13 4.14 7.17
C PRO A 79 28.73 5.53 6.97
N PHE A 80 29.44 6.07 7.98
CA PHE A 80 30.08 7.40 7.91
C PHE A 80 31.51 7.38 7.36
N LEU A 81 32.03 6.21 6.99
CA LEU A 81 33.34 6.04 6.37
C LEU A 81 33.22 6.21 4.86
N ASP A 82 32.75 7.37 4.42
CA ASP A 82 32.65 7.72 3.01
C ASP A 82 33.98 8.25 2.44
N GLU A 83 33.97 8.54 1.13
CA GLU A 83 35.15 9.12 0.43
C GLU A 83 35.58 10.49 1.01
N SER A 84 34.70 11.19 1.75
CA SER A 84 34.95 12.53 2.28
C SER A 84 35.67 12.52 3.64
N ARG A 85 35.75 11.34 4.34
CA ARG A 85 36.46 11.18 5.62
C ARG A 85 37.39 9.96 5.64
N PRO A 86 38.25 9.76 4.64
CA PRO A 86 39.21 8.65 4.63
C PRO A 86 40.25 8.76 5.73
N GLU A 87 40.42 9.98 6.30
CA GLU A 87 41.41 10.27 7.35
C GLU A 87 41.08 9.58 8.67
N ASP A 88 39.82 9.22 8.92
CA ASP A 88 39.39 8.57 10.16
C ASP A 88 39.94 7.14 10.29
N LEU A 89 40.19 6.43 9.19
CA LEU A 89 40.80 5.09 9.18
C LEU A 89 42.11 5.02 8.39
N GLU A 90 42.57 6.13 7.79
CA GLU A 90 43.82 6.23 7.01
C GLU A 90 43.95 5.12 5.93
N ILE A 91 42.85 4.76 5.27
CA ILE A 91 42.88 3.78 4.18
C ILE A 91 43.39 4.47 2.92
N SER A 92 44.67 4.33 2.63
CA SER A 92 45.33 5.00 1.50
C SER A 92 44.93 4.46 0.10
N SER A 93 44.46 3.21 0.04
CA SER A 93 44.10 2.57 -1.24
C SER A 93 42.63 2.80 -1.62
N CYS A 94 42.39 3.43 -2.76
CA CYS A 94 41.03 3.62 -3.31
C CYS A 94 40.29 2.29 -3.47
N GLY A 95 40.95 1.22 -3.93
CA GLY A 95 40.34 -0.10 -4.07
C GLY A 95 39.95 -0.73 -2.72
N LYS A 96 40.72 -0.51 -1.66
CA LYS A 96 40.37 -0.98 -0.31
C LYS A 96 39.18 -0.18 0.24
N ARG A 97 39.11 1.14 0.00
CA ARG A 97 37.97 1.98 0.38
C ARG A 97 36.69 1.55 -0.32
N MET A 98 36.73 1.36 -1.64
CA MET A 98 35.59 0.86 -2.43
C MET A 98 35.13 -0.52 -1.94
N LYS A 99 36.05 -1.44 -1.64
CA LYS A 99 35.72 -2.76 -1.09
C LYS A 99 35.05 -2.65 0.26
N LEU A 100 35.55 -1.76 1.14
CA LEU A 100 34.95 -1.52 2.46
C LEU A 100 33.55 -0.92 2.35
N LEU A 101 33.37 0.08 1.50
CA LEU A 101 32.05 0.68 1.21
C LEU A 101 31.08 -0.36 0.66
N ASN A 102 31.51 -1.20 -0.29
CA ASN A 102 30.69 -2.30 -0.79
C ASN A 102 30.29 -3.29 0.32
N CYS A 103 31.22 -3.68 1.19
CA CYS A 103 30.90 -4.56 2.32
C CYS A 103 29.89 -3.94 3.29
N ILE A 104 29.99 -2.64 3.54
CA ILE A 104 29.08 -1.88 4.42
C ILE A 104 27.72 -1.68 3.74
N GLN A 105 27.70 -1.41 2.43
CA GLN A 105 26.47 -1.25 1.65
C GLN A 105 25.73 -2.57 1.46
N HIS A 106 26.39 -3.72 1.57
CA HIS A 106 25.81 -5.05 1.32
C HIS A 106 25.19 -5.71 2.56
N THR A 107 25.00 -5.00 3.67
CA THR A 107 24.18 -5.51 4.78
C THR A 107 22.69 -5.34 4.48
N MET A 108 22.23 -5.98 3.41
CA MET A 108 20.81 -6.01 3.07
C MET A 108 20.01 -6.70 4.18
N LYS A 109 18.90 -6.09 4.61
CA LYS A 109 17.98 -6.74 5.53
C LYS A 109 16.99 -7.60 4.77
N VAL A 110 16.94 -8.89 5.13
CA VAL A 110 15.96 -9.83 4.56
C VAL A 110 14.69 -9.80 5.40
N ILE A 111 13.55 -9.62 4.74
CA ILE A 111 12.22 -9.71 5.33
C ILE A 111 11.46 -10.85 4.64
N ASN A 112 10.81 -11.70 5.43
CA ASN A 112 9.98 -12.76 4.89
C ASN A 112 8.57 -12.23 4.63
N ASP A 113 8.18 -12.17 3.35
CA ASP A 113 6.86 -11.73 2.90
C ASP A 113 6.07 -12.92 2.34
N PRO A 114 4.78 -13.11 2.71
CA PRO A 114 4.01 -14.27 2.27
C PRO A 114 3.69 -14.26 0.77
N ILE A 115 3.81 -13.12 0.09
CA ILE A 115 3.49 -12.95 -1.33
C ILE A 115 4.75 -13.06 -2.19
N HIS A 116 5.82 -12.36 -1.79
CA HIS A 116 7.04 -12.24 -2.59
C HIS A 116 8.19 -13.13 -2.09
N GLY A 117 7.99 -13.81 -0.96
CA GLY A 117 9.04 -14.63 -0.32
C GLY A 117 10.04 -13.78 0.45
N HIS A 118 11.32 -14.12 0.35
CA HIS A 118 12.38 -13.37 1.02
C HIS A 118 12.73 -12.14 0.19
N ILE A 119 12.38 -10.97 0.71
CA ILE A 119 12.64 -9.68 0.09
C ILE A 119 13.80 -8.98 0.81
N GLU A 120 14.68 -8.36 0.03
CA GLU A 120 15.89 -7.71 0.53
C GLU A 120 15.81 -6.20 0.36
N PHE A 121 16.14 -5.47 1.42
CA PHE A 121 16.13 -4.02 1.41
C PHE A 121 17.50 -3.44 1.76
N HIS A 122 17.87 -2.43 0.98
CA HIS A 122 19.05 -1.61 1.22
C HIS A 122 18.97 -0.94 2.62
N PRO A 123 20.10 -0.73 3.34
CA PRO A 123 20.09 -0.13 4.67
C PRO A 123 19.38 1.23 4.78
N LEU A 124 19.45 2.08 3.75
CA LEU A 124 18.70 3.34 3.71
C LEU A 124 17.18 3.11 3.78
N LEU A 125 16.68 2.10 3.05
CA LEU A 125 15.25 1.76 3.05
C LEU A 125 14.81 1.28 4.43
N ILE A 126 15.66 0.53 5.13
CA ILE A 126 15.39 0.11 6.51
C ILE A 126 15.34 1.30 7.46
N ARG A 127 16.19 2.33 7.28
CA ARG A 127 16.12 3.56 8.08
C ARG A 127 14.79 4.30 7.89
N ILE A 128 14.19 4.24 6.71
CA ILE A 128 12.87 4.79 6.42
C ILE A 128 11.77 3.92 7.06
N ILE A 129 11.85 2.60 6.89
CA ILE A 129 10.89 1.64 7.45
C ILE A 129 10.86 1.73 8.99
N ASP A 130 12.01 1.87 9.64
CA ASP A 130 12.13 1.91 11.10
C ASP A 130 11.77 3.31 11.69
N THR A 131 10.96 4.12 11.00
CA THR A 131 10.43 5.40 11.50
C THR A 131 9.01 5.26 12.04
N PRO A 132 8.59 6.06 13.04
CA PRO A 132 7.21 6.03 13.54
C PRO A 132 6.16 6.25 12.45
N GLN A 133 6.45 7.12 11.48
CA GLN A 133 5.55 7.45 10.37
C GLN A 133 5.31 6.26 9.44
N PHE A 134 6.33 5.43 9.21
CA PHE A 134 6.17 4.20 8.43
C PHE A 134 5.55 3.07 9.28
N GLN A 135 5.98 2.92 10.52
CA GLN A 135 5.49 1.87 11.42
C GLN A 135 3.98 1.99 11.73
N ARG A 136 3.40 3.21 11.67
CA ARG A 136 1.95 3.40 11.85
C ARG A 136 1.11 2.62 10.84
N LEU A 137 1.65 2.33 9.66
CA LEU A 137 0.95 1.56 8.62
C LEU A 137 0.61 0.13 9.06
N ARG A 138 1.27 -0.42 10.08
CA ARG A 138 0.93 -1.71 10.71
C ARG A 138 -0.47 -1.73 11.34
N TYR A 139 -1.00 -0.56 11.62
CA TYR A 139 -2.27 -0.38 12.32
C TYR A 139 -3.35 0.22 11.42
N ILE A 140 -3.18 0.11 10.10
CA ILE A 140 -4.16 0.55 9.10
C ILE A 140 -4.47 -0.62 8.18
N LYS A 141 -5.70 -1.15 8.26
CA LYS A 141 -6.16 -2.26 7.43
C LYS A 141 -6.18 -1.86 5.96
N GLN A 142 -5.56 -2.68 5.11
CA GLN A 142 -5.54 -2.49 3.65
C GLN A 142 -6.95 -2.36 3.08
N LEU A 143 -7.88 -3.20 3.52
CA LEU A 143 -9.25 -3.29 3.01
C LEU A 143 -10.30 -2.70 3.97
N GLY A 144 -9.89 -1.87 4.93
CA GLY A 144 -10.80 -1.17 5.83
C GLY A 144 -11.83 -2.08 6.50
N GLY A 145 -13.10 -1.72 6.41
CA GLY A 145 -14.23 -2.50 6.93
C GLY A 145 -14.43 -3.86 6.26
N GLY A 146 -13.75 -4.12 5.13
CA GLY A 146 -13.75 -5.43 4.48
C GLY A 146 -13.26 -6.56 5.40
N TYR A 147 -12.42 -6.26 6.39
CA TYR A 147 -11.99 -7.23 7.41
C TYR A 147 -13.15 -7.83 8.20
N TYR A 148 -14.22 -7.07 8.42
CA TYR A 148 -15.44 -7.57 9.11
C TYR A 148 -16.28 -8.50 8.23
N VAL A 149 -15.98 -8.62 6.93
CA VAL A 149 -16.66 -9.53 5.98
C VAL A 149 -15.78 -10.70 5.63
N PHE A 150 -14.50 -10.42 5.35
CA PHE A 150 -13.49 -11.39 4.96
C PHE A 150 -12.47 -11.53 6.09
N PRO A 151 -12.53 -12.59 6.91
CA PRO A 151 -11.61 -12.76 8.05
C PRO A 151 -10.13 -12.82 7.63
N GLY A 152 -9.85 -13.26 6.39
CA GLY A 152 -8.51 -13.26 5.81
C GLY A 152 -8.00 -11.87 5.44
N ALA A 153 -8.87 -10.85 5.27
CA ALA A 153 -8.49 -9.48 4.96
C ALA A 153 -7.91 -8.73 6.17
N SER A 154 -6.99 -9.37 6.89
CA SER A 154 -6.34 -8.88 8.11
C SER A 154 -5.03 -8.13 7.87
N HIS A 155 -4.56 -8.11 6.64
CA HIS A 155 -3.32 -7.43 6.23
C HIS A 155 -3.46 -5.91 6.24
N ASN A 156 -2.32 -5.25 6.34
CA ASN A 156 -2.24 -3.81 6.58
C ASN A 156 -1.45 -3.11 5.47
N ARG A 157 -1.49 -1.78 5.47
CA ARG A 157 -0.70 -0.95 4.54
C ARG A 157 0.81 -1.15 4.68
N PHE A 158 1.27 -1.60 5.83
CA PHE A 158 2.69 -1.85 6.09
C PHE A 158 3.27 -2.90 5.14
N GLU A 159 2.72 -4.11 5.12
CA GLU A 159 3.22 -5.19 4.27
C GLU A 159 3.01 -4.92 2.78
N HIS A 160 1.93 -4.23 2.41
CA HIS A 160 1.72 -3.74 1.05
C HIS A 160 2.82 -2.77 0.62
N SER A 161 3.12 -1.76 1.43
CA SER A 161 4.17 -0.78 1.16
C SER A 161 5.56 -1.44 0.99
N LEU A 162 5.86 -2.48 1.79
CA LEU A 162 7.06 -3.28 1.59
C LEU A 162 7.08 -3.98 0.24
N GLY A 163 5.96 -4.61 -0.14
CA GLY A 163 5.82 -5.29 -1.42
C GLY A 163 5.98 -4.36 -2.61
N VAL A 164 5.37 -3.17 -2.57
CA VAL A 164 5.49 -2.14 -3.62
C VAL A 164 6.93 -1.64 -3.75
N GLY A 165 7.60 -1.34 -2.64
CA GLY A 165 9.01 -0.94 -2.66
C GLY A 165 9.93 -2.03 -3.23
N TYR A 166 9.65 -3.30 -2.93
CA TYR A 166 10.37 -4.44 -3.49
C TYR A 166 10.15 -4.58 -5.00
N LEU A 167 8.89 -4.58 -5.45
CA LEU A 167 8.57 -4.71 -6.87
C LEU A 167 9.09 -3.54 -7.70
N ALA A 168 9.07 -2.32 -7.15
CA ALA A 168 9.68 -1.14 -7.76
C ALA A 168 11.18 -1.36 -8.02
N GLY A 169 11.89 -1.89 -7.03
CA GLY A 169 13.29 -2.30 -7.17
C GLY A 169 13.51 -3.39 -8.21
N CYS A 170 12.64 -4.41 -8.26
CA CYS A 170 12.73 -5.49 -9.25
C CYS A 170 12.58 -4.96 -10.67
N LEU A 171 11.58 -4.12 -10.93
CA LEU A 171 11.33 -3.60 -12.26
C LEU A 171 12.45 -2.67 -12.73
N VAL A 172 12.88 -1.72 -11.90
CA VAL A 172 13.91 -0.75 -12.30
C VAL A 172 15.27 -1.42 -12.52
N ARG A 173 15.63 -2.44 -11.72
CA ARG A 173 16.86 -3.21 -11.93
C ARG A 173 16.80 -4.04 -13.20
N GLU A 174 15.70 -4.72 -13.48
CA GLU A 174 15.53 -5.49 -14.72
C GLU A 174 15.67 -4.59 -15.97
N LEU A 175 15.13 -3.35 -15.91
CA LEU A 175 15.32 -2.36 -16.99
C LEU A 175 16.79 -1.91 -17.11
N SER A 176 17.47 -1.67 -15.98
CA SER A 176 18.88 -1.28 -15.94
C SER A 176 19.81 -2.34 -16.51
N GLU A 177 19.58 -3.61 -16.14
CA GLU A 177 20.38 -4.75 -16.62
C GLU A 177 20.20 -5.01 -18.11
N LYS A 178 18.97 -4.90 -18.61
CA LYS A 178 18.66 -5.13 -20.03
C LYS A 178 19.03 -4.00 -20.95
N GLN A 179 19.04 -2.79 -20.45
CA GLN A 179 19.22 -1.56 -21.23
C GLN A 179 20.20 -0.61 -20.52
N PRO A 180 21.52 -0.94 -20.51
CA PRO A 180 22.55 -0.06 -19.93
C PRO A 180 22.54 1.35 -20.53
N GLU A 181 22.08 1.48 -21.78
CA GLU A 181 21.94 2.76 -22.49
C GLU A 181 20.95 3.73 -21.84
N LEU A 182 20.08 3.25 -20.92
CA LEU A 182 19.18 4.09 -20.13
C LEU A 182 19.90 4.82 -19.01
N GLN A 183 21.14 4.41 -18.69
CA GLN A 183 21.96 5.00 -17.64
C GLN A 183 21.21 5.15 -16.30
N ILE A 184 20.47 4.09 -15.91
CA ILE A 184 19.79 4.04 -14.60
C ILE A 184 20.86 3.92 -13.53
N SER A 185 20.96 4.91 -12.65
CA SER A 185 21.92 4.92 -11.55
C SER A 185 21.37 4.23 -10.30
N GLU A 186 22.25 3.81 -9.38
CA GLU A 186 21.83 3.30 -8.05
C GLU A 186 21.01 4.34 -7.30
N ARG A 187 21.30 5.63 -7.51
CA ARG A 187 20.50 6.75 -6.98
C ARG A 187 19.07 6.72 -7.51
N ASP A 188 18.87 6.46 -8.81
CA ASP A 188 17.54 6.31 -9.41
C ASP A 188 16.79 5.11 -8.81
N ILE A 189 17.48 3.97 -8.66
CA ILE A 189 16.93 2.74 -8.09
C ILE A 189 16.44 2.96 -6.66
N LEU A 190 17.27 3.58 -5.82
CA LEU A 190 16.90 3.89 -4.43
C LEU A 190 15.71 4.85 -4.36
N CYS A 191 15.67 5.90 -5.17
CA CYS A 191 14.55 6.85 -5.20
C CYS A 191 13.24 6.17 -5.60
N VAL A 192 13.26 5.29 -6.60
CA VAL A 192 12.08 4.54 -7.06
C VAL A 192 11.60 3.59 -5.95
N GLN A 193 12.52 2.91 -5.25
CA GLN A 193 12.16 2.05 -4.11
C GLN A 193 11.59 2.84 -2.94
N ILE A 194 12.16 4.02 -2.62
CA ILE A 194 11.64 4.91 -1.57
C ILE A 194 10.23 5.39 -1.93
N ALA A 195 10.00 5.77 -3.18
CA ALA A 195 8.68 6.17 -3.65
C ALA A 195 7.66 5.03 -3.49
N GLY A 196 8.04 3.80 -3.88
CA GLY A 196 7.19 2.62 -3.67
C GLY A 196 6.88 2.32 -2.22
N LEU A 197 7.88 2.44 -1.31
CA LEU A 197 7.67 2.28 0.13
C LEU A 197 6.73 3.34 0.70
N CYS A 198 6.84 4.57 0.25
CA CYS A 198 6.21 5.74 0.89
C CYS A 198 4.90 6.18 0.22
N HIS A 199 4.46 5.52 -0.86
CA HIS A 199 3.30 5.97 -1.64
C HIS A 199 1.99 5.99 -0.85
N ASP A 200 1.84 5.13 0.14
CA ASP A 200 0.64 4.93 0.97
C ASP A 200 0.74 5.51 2.40
N LEU A 201 1.80 6.27 2.72
CA LEU A 201 2.01 6.87 4.05
C LEU A 201 0.83 7.76 4.51
N GLY A 202 0.08 8.32 3.57
CA GLY A 202 -1.02 9.24 3.81
C GLY A 202 -2.37 8.60 4.06
N HIS A 203 -2.48 7.27 4.06
CA HIS A 203 -3.74 6.64 4.42
C HIS A 203 -4.10 6.88 5.90
N GLY A 204 -5.38 7.18 6.14
CA GLY A 204 -5.96 7.28 7.47
C GLY A 204 -6.64 5.97 7.91
N PRO A 205 -7.32 6.01 9.07
CA PRO A 205 -8.04 4.86 9.61
C PRO A 205 -8.96 4.21 8.58
N PHE A 206 -8.89 2.89 8.48
CA PHE A 206 -9.69 2.10 7.54
C PHE A 206 -9.48 2.48 6.06
N SER A 207 -8.30 3.01 5.72
CA SER A 207 -7.87 3.27 4.34
C SER A 207 -8.84 4.19 3.57
N HIS A 208 -9.35 3.77 2.41
CA HIS A 208 -10.23 4.59 1.56
C HIS A 208 -11.56 5.02 2.21
N MET A 209 -11.98 4.39 3.31
CA MET A 209 -13.10 4.89 4.09
C MET A 209 -12.81 6.30 4.63
N PHE A 210 -11.58 6.55 5.08
CA PHE A 210 -11.19 7.83 5.66
C PHE A 210 -11.18 8.96 4.62
N ASP A 211 -10.45 8.82 3.53
CA ASP A 211 -10.34 9.87 2.51
C ASP A 211 -11.54 9.94 1.56
N GLY A 212 -12.21 8.81 1.30
CA GLY A 212 -13.34 8.73 0.38
C GLY A 212 -14.71 8.99 1.00
N ARG A 213 -14.89 8.77 2.32
CA ARG A 213 -16.19 8.92 3.01
C ARG A 213 -16.11 9.89 4.19
N PHE A 214 -15.19 9.69 5.13
CA PHE A 214 -15.16 10.47 6.38
C PHE A 214 -14.76 11.93 6.16
N ILE A 215 -13.62 12.18 5.52
CA ILE A 215 -13.15 13.57 5.31
C ILE A 215 -14.12 14.42 4.49
N PRO A 216 -14.70 13.96 3.37
CA PRO A 216 -15.68 14.74 2.63
C PRO A 216 -16.90 15.18 3.47
N LEU A 217 -17.36 14.32 4.39
CA LEU A 217 -18.50 14.62 5.27
C LEU A 217 -18.10 15.47 6.49
N ALA A 218 -16.94 15.22 7.08
CA ALA A 218 -16.46 15.97 8.24
C ALA A 218 -15.95 17.37 7.90
N ARG A 219 -15.44 17.57 6.68
CA ARG A 219 -14.87 18.84 6.18
C ARG A 219 -15.37 19.15 4.77
N PRO A 220 -16.66 19.54 4.61
CA PRO A 220 -17.25 19.83 3.31
C PRO A 220 -16.43 20.89 2.55
N GLY A 221 -16.21 20.65 1.26
CA GLY A 221 -15.43 21.52 0.37
C GLY A 221 -13.91 21.32 0.44
N MET A 222 -13.39 20.53 1.38
CA MET A 222 -11.97 20.20 1.42
C MET A 222 -11.64 19.10 0.42
N LYS A 223 -10.68 19.39 -0.47
CA LYS A 223 -10.13 18.41 -1.40
C LYS A 223 -8.85 17.83 -0.79
N TRP A 224 -8.96 16.72 -0.09
CA TRP A 224 -7.82 16.00 0.47
C TRP A 224 -7.80 14.56 -0.06
N THR A 225 -6.63 14.07 -0.45
CA THR A 225 -6.42 12.70 -0.91
C THR A 225 -5.27 12.06 -0.15
N HIS A 226 -5.29 10.73 -0.05
CA HIS A 226 -4.19 10.01 0.61
C HIS A 226 -2.84 10.22 -0.09
N GLU A 227 -2.80 10.46 -1.40
CA GLU A 227 -1.54 10.76 -2.10
C GLU A 227 -0.94 12.11 -1.64
N GLN A 228 -1.78 13.13 -1.45
CA GLN A 228 -1.34 14.40 -0.85
C GLN A 228 -0.85 14.17 0.59
N GLY A 229 -1.60 13.39 1.37
CA GLY A 229 -1.20 12.97 2.71
C GLY A 229 0.12 12.21 2.72
N SER A 230 0.37 11.35 1.71
CA SER A 230 1.62 10.58 1.58
C SER A 230 2.83 11.48 1.36
N VAL A 231 2.70 12.50 0.53
CA VAL A 231 3.76 13.49 0.31
C VAL A 231 4.04 14.29 1.58
N MET A 232 3.00 14.76 2.27
CA MET A 232 3.15 15.51 3.53
C MET A 232 3.78 14.64 4.62
N MET A 233 3.34 13.39 4.76
CA MET A 233 3.88 12.45 5.73
C MET A 233 5.32 12.03 5.40
N PHE A 234 5.66 11.88 4.12
CA PHE A 234 7.02 11.61 3.68
C PHE A 234 7.96 12.76 4.05
N GLU A 235 7.59 14.02 3.79
CA GLU A 235 8.38 15.18 4.20
C GLU A 235 8.54 15.24 5.72
N HIS A 236 7.47 14.99 6.47
CA HIS A 236 7.52 14.92 7.92
C HIS A 236 8.46 13.79 8.40
N LEU A 237 8.38 12.60 7.79
CA LEU A 237 9.24 11.46 8.07
C LEU A 237 10.73 11.82 7.87
N ILE A 238 11.08 12.41 6.73
CA ILE A 238 12.47 12.78 6.43
C ILE A 238 13.00 13.82 7.42
N ASN A 239 12.19 14.86 7.71
CA ASN A 239 12.63 15.98 8.54
C ASN A 239 12.71 15.62 10.03
N SER A 240 11.68 14.96 10.56
CA SER A 240 11.61 14.63 12.00
C SER A 240 12.61 13.56 12.43
N ASN A 241 13.09 12.73 11.49
CA ASN A 241 14.08 11.68 11.77
C ASN A 241 15.50 12.02 11.27
N GLY A 242 15.73 13.24 10.77
CA GLY A 242 17.05 13.69 10.29
C GLY A 242 17.59 12.87 9.13
N LEU A 243 16.72 12.35 8.25
CA LEU A 243 17.12 11.41 7.21
C LEU A 243 17.79 12.06 6.00
N GLN A 244 17.75 13.38 5.85
CA GLN A 244 18.43 14.05 4.73
C GLN A 244 19.93 13.76 4.73
N ASP A 245 20.60 13.84 5.89
CA ASP A 245 22.03 13.53 6.00
C ASP A 245 22.31 12.04 5.78
N VAL A 246 21.37 11.16 6.15
CA VAL A 246 21.48 9.73 5.86
C VAL A 246 21.37 9.50 4.35
N MET A 247 20.43 10.14 3.67
CA MET A 247 20.28 10.07 2.21
C MET A 247 21.56 10.52 1.49
N LYS A 248 22.15 11.64 1.90
CA LYS A 248 23.43 12.14 1.33
C LYS A 248 24.55 11.11 1.45
N ARG A 249 24.66 10.41 2.60
CA ARG A 249 25.69 9.37 2.79
C ARG A 249 25.53 8.17 1.85
N TYR A 250 24.32 7.89 1.44
CA TYR A 250 24.03 6.84 0.46
C TYR A 250 24.01 7.37 -0.98
N GLY A 251 24.59 8.54 -1.23
CA GLY A 251 24.78 9.09 -2.57
C GLY A 251 23.56 9.78 -3.17
N LEU A 252 22.50 10.03 -2.37
CA LEU A 252 21.34 10.79 -2.82
C LEU A 252 21.61 12.30 -2.67
N ILE A 253 20.93 13.08 -3.49
CA ILE A 253 20.91 14.54 -3.45
C ILE A 253 19.52 14.98 -2.99
N PRO A 254 19.29 15.22 -1.69
CA PRO A 254 17.95 15.45 -1.14
C PRO A 254 17.17 16.55 -1.85
N GLU A 255 17.85 17.62 -2.30
CA GLU A 255 17.24 18.77 -2.97
C GLU A 255 16.55 18.37 -4.31
N GLU A 256 17.08 17.35 -5.00
CA GLU A 256 16.53 16.82 -6.26
C GLU A 256 15.69 15.56 -6.00
N ASP A 257 16.21 14.65 -5.17
CA ASP A 257 15.65 13.30 -5.01
C ASP A 257 14.36 13.29 -4.21
N ILE A 258 14.21 14.17 -3.22
CA ILE A 258 12.93 14.34 -2.49
C ILE A 258 11.85 14.80 -3.46
N SER A 259 12.16 15.73 -4.36
CA SER A 259 11.22 16.17 -5.41
C SER A 259 10.85 15.02 -6.34
N PHE A 260 11.84 14.23 -6.78
CA PHE A 260 11.62 13.06 -7.64
C PHE A 260 10.74 12.00 -6.97
N ILE A 261 10.98 11.68 -5.70
CA ILE A 261 10.19 10.71 -4.93
C ILE A 261 8.74 11.20 -4.79
N LYS A 262 8.53 12.46 -4.43
CA LYS A 262 7.20 13.08 -4.30
C LYS A 262 6.41 13.04 -5.61
N GLU A 263 7.07 13.38 -6.72
CA GLU A 263 6.48 13.36 -8.06
C GLU A 263 6.07 11.96 -8.51
N GLN A 264 6.78 10.91 -8.10
CA GLN A 264 6.39 9.53 -8.37
C GLN A 264 5.13 9.11 -7.59
N ILE A 265 4.90 9.67 -6.40
CA ILE A 265 3.73 9.38 -5.56
C ILE A 265 2.47 10.07 -6.12
N THR A 266 2.54 11.38 -6.38
CA THR A 266 1.35 12.16 -6.76
C THR A 266 1.17 12.37 -8.27
N GLY A 267 2.22 12.13 -9.05
CA GLY A 267 2.28 12.55 -10.45
C GLY A 267 2.76 14.00 -10.61
N PRO A 268 2.68 14.56 -11.84
CA PRO A 268 3.17 15.89 -12.12
C PRO A 268 2.37 16.96 -11.37
N PRO A 269 3.00 18.11 -11.04
CA PRO A 269 2.29 19.26 -10.50
C PRO A 269 1.15 19.69 -11.44
N ALA A 270 0.02 20.09 -10.84
CA ALA A 270 -1.09 20.62 -11.62
C ALA A 270 -0.64 21.84 -12.43
N SER A 271 -0.76 21.77 -13.76
CA SER A 271 -0.50 22.91 -14.64
C SER A 271 -1.82 23.53 -15.10
N PRO A 272 -1.96 24.85 -15.04
CA PRO A 272 -3.13 25.54 -15.59
C PRO A 272 -3.20 25.45 -17.12
N ILE A 273 -2.11 25.07 -17.79
CA ILE A 273 -2.03 24.92 -19.24
C ILE A 273 -1.90 23.42 -19.57
N LYS A 274 -2.90 22.86 -20.23
CA LYS A 274 -2.88 21.48 -20.75
C LYS A 274 -2.00 21.39 -22.03
N ASP A 275 -0.76 21.81 -21.93
CA ASP A 275 0.22 21.62 -23.00
C ASP A 275 0.94 20.30 -22.77
N SER A 276 0.53 19.28 -23.48
CA SER A 276 1.12 17.94 -23.43
C SER A 276 2.57 17.86 -23.92
N SER A 277 3.09 18.93 -24.52
CA SER A 277 4.47 18.99 -25.03
C SER A 277 5.48 19.39 -23.95
N LYS A 278 5.05 19.99 -22.85
CA LYS A 278 5.91 20.53 -21.79
C LYS A 278 6.19 19.49 -20.71
N TRP A 279 7.49 19.21 -20.48
CA TRP A 279 7.92 18.39 -19.36
C TRP A 279 7.73 19.14 -18.03
N LEU A 280 6.89 18.61 -17.15
CA LEU A 280 6.47 19.29 -15.91
C LEU A 280 7.22 18.81 -14.67
N TYR A 281 7.84 17.65 -14.72
CA TYR A 281 8.60 17.09 -13.62
C TYR A 281 9.93 17.82 -13.42
N LYS A 282 10.37 17.94 -12.18
CA LYS A 282 11.60 18.63 -11.76
C LYS A 282 12.69 17.65 -11.32
N GLY A 283 12.27 16.53 -10.70
CA GLY A 283 13.19 15.60 -10.08
C GLY A 283 14.07 14.83 -11.06
N ARG A 284 13.57 14.55 -12.26
CA ARG A 284 14.37 13.91 -13.33
C ARG A 284 14.04 14.53 -14.68
N PRO A 285 15.02 14.53 -15.61
CA PRO A 285 14.84 15.06 -16.96
C PRO A 285 13.97 14.13 -17.82
N LYS A 286 13.52 14.63 -18.96
CA LYS A 286 12.61 13.96 -19.89
C LYS A 286 13.12 12.58 -20.37
N GLU A 287 14.42 12.43 -20.48
CA GLU A 287 15.11 11.19 -20.86
C GLU A 287 14.90 10.06 -19.85
N LYS A 288 14.49 10.40 -18.63
CA LYS A 288 14.15 9.47 -17.53
C LYS A 288 12.63 9.34 -17.29
N SER A 289 11.79 9.74 -18.26
CA SER A 289 10.33 9.76 -18.14
C SER A 289 9.73 8.41 -17.72
N PHE A 290 10.31 7.31 -18.16
CA PHE A 290 9.88 5.95 -17.83
C PHE A 290 9.94 5.63 -16.33
N LEU A 291 10.79 6.29 -15.55
CA LEU A 291 10.90 6.07 -14.12
C LEU A 291 9.60 6.49 -13.37
N TYR A 292 8.87 7.46 -13.91
CA TYR A 292 7.59 7.92 -13.36
C TYR A 292 6.42 6.97 -13.67
N GLU A 293 6.66 5.92 -14.47
CA GLU A 293 5.65 4.90 -14.79
C GLU A 293 5.72 3.66 -13.89
N ILE A 294 6.66 3.62 -12.90
CA ILE A 294 6.90 2.42 -12.10
C ILE A 294 5.93 2.33 -10.93
N VAL A 295 5.84 3.38 -10.09
CA VAL A 295 5.10 3.35 -8.80
C VAL A 295 3.63 3.72 -8.97
N ALA A 296 3.33 4.82 -9.68
CA ALA A 296 1.97 5.28 -9.93
C ALA A 296 1.85 5.76 -11.38
N ASN A 297 1.53 4.85 -12.28
CA ASN A 297 1.50 5.10 -13.71
C ASN A 297 0.24 5.84 -14.14
N LYS A 298 0.32 7.17 -14.22
CA LYS A 298 -0.81 8.03 -14.63
C LYS A 298 -1.17 7.89 -16.12
N ARG A 299 -0.33 7.23 -16.94
CA ARG A 299 -0.53 7.06 -18.38
C ARG A 299 -1.50 5.94 -18.72
N ASN A 300 -1.33 4.76 -18.11
CA ASN A 300 -2.12 3.56 -18.43
C ASN A 300 -2.50 2.73 -17.19
N GLY A 301 -2.11 3.15 -16.00
CA GLY A 301 -2.44 2.48 -14.76
C GLY A 301 -1.74 1.14 -14.53
N ILE A 302 -0.70 0.81 -15.30
CA ILE A 302 0.07 -0.42 -15.12
C ILE A 302 1.29 -0.08 -14.27
N ASP A 303 1.21 -0.38 -12.98
CA ASP A 303 2.22 -0.03 -11.98
C ASP A 303 2.37 -1.11 -10.90
N VAL A 304 3.49 -1.04 -10.19
CA VAL A 304 3.85 -2.04 -9.18
C VAL A 304 2.94 -1.98 -7.94
N ASP A 305 2.28 -0.84 -7.69
CA ASP A 305 1.25 -0.73 -6.67
C ASP A 305 0.13 -1.75 -6.92
N LYS A 306 -0.43 -1.75 -8.13
CA LYS A 306 -1.47 -2.73 -8.52
C LYS A 306 -0.97 -4.16 -8.47
N TRP A 307 0.28 -4.40 -8.86
CA TRP A 307 0.82 -5.76 -8.88
C TRP A 307 0.94 -6.35 -7.48
N ASP A 308 1.35 -5.54 -6.50
CA ASP A 308 1.38 -6.01 -5.11
C ASP A 308 -0.02 -6.25 -4.58
N TYR A 309 -0.92 -5.23 -4.62
CA TYR A 309 -2.21 -5.42 -3.98
C TYR A 309 -3.09 -6.46 -4.69
N PHE A 310 -2.97 -6.67 -5.99
CA PHE A 310 -3.67 -7.78 -6.65
C PHE A 310 -3.21 -9.14 -6.11
N ALA A 311 -1.91 -9.36 -6.01
CA ALA A 311 -1.37 -10.60 -5.48
C ALA A 311 -1.69 -10.78 -3.98
N ARG A 312 -1.52 -9.72 -3.21
CA ARG A 312 -1.70 -9.72 -1.75
C ARG A 312 -3.17 -9.84 -1.38
N ASP A 313 -4.04 -9.04 -1.95
CA ASP A 313 -5.47 -9.07 -1.65
C ASP A 313 -6.10 -10.39 -2.13
N CYS A 314 -5.76 -10.86 -3.33
CA CYS A 314 -6.21 -12.17 -3.81
C CYS A 314 -5.81 -13.30 -2.86
N HIS A 315 -4.57 -13.29 -2.36
CA HIS A 315 -4.11 -14.27 -1.38
C HIS A 315 -4.94 -14.24 -0.09
N HIS A 316 -5.10 -13.06 0.50
CA HIS A 316 -5.82 -12.88 1.76
C HIS A 316 -7.34 -13.07 1.66
N LEU A 317 -7.91 -12.80 0.49
CA LEU A 317 -9.35 -12.96 0.23
C LEU A 317 -9.73 -14.36 -0.28
N GLY A 318 -8.76 -15.20 -0.62
CA GLY A 318 -9.02 -16.48 -1.26
C GLY A 318 -9.59 -16.34 -2.67
N ILE A 319 -9.21 -15.27 -3.39
CA ILE A 319 -9.59 -14.99 -4.79
C ILE A 319 -8.38 -15.30 -5.68
N GLN A 320 -8.62 -15.89 -6.85
CA GLN A 320 -7.54 -16.19 -7.77
C GLN A 320 -7.04 -14.92 -8.47
N ASN A 321 -5.72 -14.70 -8.46
CA ASN A 321 -5.03 -13.72 -9.28
C ASN A 321 -4.66 -14.35 -10.63
N SER A 322 -5.15 -13.79 -11.72
CA SER A 322 -4.85 -14.26 -13.08
C SER A 322 -3.68 -13.51 -13.73
N PHE A 323 -3.18 -12.46 -13.10
CA PHE A 323 -2.08 -11.64 -13.63
C PHE A 323 -0.72 -12.13 -13.17
N ASP A 324 0.18 -12.37 -14.13
CA ASP A 324 1.58 -12.74 -13.87
C ASP A 324 2.51 -11.52 -14.00
N TYR A 325 2.72 -10.81 -12.87
CA TYR A 325 3.61 -9.65 -12.83
C TYR A 325 5.09 -10.02 -13.02
N LYS A 326 5.51 -11.23 -12.60
CA LYS A 326 6.90 -11.69 -12.77
C LYS A 326 7.23 -11.82 -14.24
N ARG A 327 6.27 -12.34 -15.00
CA ARG A 327 6.37 -12.44 -16.45
C ARG A 327 6.39 -11.06 -17.11
N PHE A 328 5.57 -10.12 -16.64
CA PHE A 328 5.60 -8.74 -17.15
C PHE A 328 6.98 -8.11 -16.95
N ILE A 329 7.57 -8.20 -15.73
CA ILE A 329 8.92 -7.69 -15.45
C ILE A 329 9.93 -8.27 -16.42
N LYS A 330 9.87 -9.60 -16.68
CA LYS A 330 10.78 -10.26 -17.63
C LYS A 330 10.63 -9.80 -19.08
N PHE A 331 9.50 -9.22 -19.47
CA PHE A 331 9.27 -8.71 -20.82
C PHE A 331 9.13 -7.18 -20.87
N ALA A 332 9.37 -6.51 -19.74
CA ALA A 332 9.44 -5.05 -19.71
C ALA A 332 10.69 -4.54 -20.43
N ARG A 333 10.52 -3.46 -21.19
CA ARG A 333 11.56 -2.75 -21.91
C ARG A 333 11.16 -1.29 -22.08
N VAL A 334 12.12 -0.39 -22.14
CA VAL A 334 11.88 1.02 -22.46
C VAL A 334 12.04 1.23 -23.95
N CYS A 335 11.04 1.84 -24.57
CA CYS A 335 11.06 2.27 -25.97
C CYS A 335 10.77 3.76 -26.06
N GLU A 336 11.26 4.40 -27.12
CA GLU A 336 10.98 5.79 -27.42
C GLU A 336 9.69 5.92 -28.24
N VAL A 337 8.80 6.78 -27.78
CA VAL A 337 7.51 7.09 -28.45
C VAL A 337 7.29 8.59 -28.33
N ASP A 338 7.12 9.26 -29.46
CA ASP A 338 6.85 10.72 -29.52
C ASP A 338 7.90 11.55 -28.74
N ASN A 339 9.18 11.20 -28.88
CA ASN A 339 10.31 11.79 -28.17
C ASN A 339 10.23 11.67 -26.63
N MET A 340 9.56 10.65 -26.13
CA MET A 340 9.53 10.28 -24.71
C MET A 340 9.82 8.80 -24.53
N LYS A 341 10.48 8.45 -23.44
CA LYS A 341 10.76 7.06 -23.08
C LYS A 341 9.66 6.49 -22.21
N HIS A 342 9.09 5.36 -22.64
CA HIS A 342 7.98 4.68 -21.96
C HIS A 342 8.29 3.22 -21.70
N ILE A 343 7.75 2.68 -20.60
CA ILE A 343 7.79 1.23 -20.35
C ILE A 343 6.84 0.54 -21.31
N CYS A 344 7.40 -0.36 -22.11
CA CYS A 344 6.70 -1.21 -23.06
C CYS A 344 6.81 -2.67 -22.63
N THR A 345 5.94 -3.51 -23.15
CA THR A 345 6.05 -4.95 -22.97
C THR A 345 5.97 -5.66 -24.32
N ARG A 346 6.34 -6.94 -24.34
CA ARG A 346 6.33 -7.70 -25.57
C ARG A 346 4.90 -7.95 -26.08
N GLU A 347 4.69 -7.97 -27.40
CA GLU A 347 3.39 -8.17 -28.05
C GLU A 347 2.60 -9.36 -27.52
N LYS A 348 3.28 -10.46 -27.20
CA LYS A 348 2.64 -11.67 -26.66
C LYS A 348 2.09 -11.54 -25.25
N GLU A 349 2.42 -10.45 -24.52
CA GLU A 349 1.97 -10.19 -23.16
C GLU A 349 0.63 -9.42 -23.11
N VAL A 350 0.05 -9.07 -24.26
CA VAL A 350 -1.22 -8.33 -24.31
C VAL A 350 -2.34 -9.05 -23.57
N GLY A 351 -2.43 -10.38 -23.67
CA GLY A 351 -3.41 -11.19 -22.92
C GLY A 351 -3.20 -11.08 -21.41
N ASN A 352 -1.95 -11.18 -20.93
CA ASN A 352 -1.60 -11.02 -19.51
C ASN A 352 -2.03 -9.65 -18.96
N LEU A 353 -1.98 -8.58 -19.78
CA LEU A 353 -2.47 -7.25 -19.38
C LEU A 353 -4.01 -7.19 -19.27
N TYR A 354 -4.74 -7.83 -20.17
CA TYR A 354 -6.19 -7.95 -20.01
C TYR A 354 -6.57 -8.74 -18.77
N ASP A 355 -5.81 -9.80 -18.43
CA ASP A 355 -5.99 -10.56 -17.19
C ASP A 355 -5.73 -9.70 -15.94
N MET A 356 -4.79 -8.73 -16.02
CA MET A 356 -4.56 -7.75 -14.96
C MET A 356 -5.81 -6.91 -14.66
N PHE A 357 -6.41 -6.32 -15.69
CA PHE A 357 -7.61 -5.50 -15.53
C PHE A 357 -8.85 -6.35 -15.19
N TYR A 358 -8.91 -7.58 -15.67
CA TYR A 358 -9.94 -8.54 -15.27
C TYR A 358 -9.83 -8.89 -13.77
N THR A 359 -8.61 -9.13 -13.27
CA THR A 359 -8.35 -9.35 -11.83
C THR A 359 -8.81 -8.15 -11.01
N ARG A 360 -8.49 -6.92 -11.46
CA ARG A 360 -8.98 -5.68 -10.83
C ARG A 360 -10.50 -5.67 -10.73
N ASN A 361 -11.20 -5.94 -11.82
CA ASN A 361 -12.66 -5.98 -11.84
C ASN A 361 -13.22 -7.05 -10.90
N CYS A 362 -12.63 -8.24 -10.87
CA CYS A 362 -13.01 -9.31 -9.93
C CYS A 362 -12.87 -8.89 -8.47
N LEU A 363 -11.76 -8.26 -8.10
CA LEU A 363 -11.52 -7.74 -6.75
C LEU A 363 -12.53 -6.66 -6.37
N HIS A 364 -12.80 -5.70 -7.27
CA HIS A 364 -13.80 -4.67 -7.03
C HIS A 364 -15.18 -5.27 -6.79
N ARG A 365 -15.66 -6.14 -7.68
CA ARG A 365 -17.00 -6.72 -7.58
C ARG A 365 -17.18 -7.64 -6.37
N ARG A 366 -16.18 -8.46 -6.05
CA ARG A 366 -16.30 -9.49 -5.02
C ARG A 366 -15.95 -8.99 -3.62
N ALA A 367 -15.01 -8.04 -3.51
CA ALA A 367 -14.46 -7.61 -2.23
C ALA A 367 -14.57 -6.10 -1.98
N TYR A 368 -13.95 -5.25 -2.80
CA TYR A 368 -13.87 -3.81 -2.50
C TYR A 368 -15.24 -3.13 -2.49
N GLN A 369 -16.14 -3.59 -3.37
CA GLN A 369 -17.51 -3.10 -3.44
C GLN A 369 -18.51 -4.12 -2.87
N HIS A 370 -18.07 -4.92 -1.88
CA HIS A 370 -19.00 -5.83 -1.21
C HIS A 370 -20.03 -5.06 -0.40
N LYS A 371 -21.34 -5.34 -0.64
CA LYS A 371 -22.44 -4.57 -0.04
C LYS A 371 -22.38 -4.46 1.49
N VAL A 372 -21.97 -5.54 2.18
CA VAL A 372 -21.84 -5.53 3.65
C VAL A 372 -20.57 -4.80 4.09
N GLY A 373 -19.48 -4.89 3.34
CA GLY A 373 -18.26 -4.11 3.60
C GLY A 373 -18.55 -2.60 3.54
N ASN A 374 -19.25 -2.15 2.48
CA ASN A 374 -19.62 -0.74 2.30
C ASN A 374 -20.57 -0.24 3.41
N ILE A 375 -21.51 -1.10 3.88
CA ILE A 375 -22.36 -0.77 5.04
C ILE A 375 -21.50 -0.54 6.28
N ILE A 376 -20.55 -1.40 6.55
CA ILE A 376 -19.68 -1.30 7.73
C ILE A 376 -18.81 -0.04 7.65
N ASP A 377 -18.21 0.25 6.51
CA ASP A 377 -17.48 1.51 6.30
C ASP A 377 -18.35 2.73 6.54
N THR A 378 -19.61 2.71 6.09
CA THR A 378 -20.57 3.79 6.35
C THR A 378 -20.90 3.91 7.83
N MET A 379 -21.09 2.80 8.53
CA MET A 379 -21.36 2.81 9.98
C MET A 379 -20.13 3.32 10.78
N ILE A 380 -18.92 2.96 10.37
CA ILE A 380 -17.69 3.48 10.98
C ILE A 380 -17.59 4.98 10.73
N THR A 381 -17.90 5.43 9.51
CA THR A 381 -17.94 6.86 9.16
C THR A 381 -18.95 7.62 10.03
N ASP A 382 -20.17 7.12 10.17
CA ASP A 382 -21.21 7.73 11.05
C ASP A 382 -20.74 7.80 12.51
N ALA A 383 -20.07 6.76 13.00
CA ALA A 383 -19.52 6.75 14.36
C ALA A 383 -18.39 7.78 14.51
N PHE A 384 -17.47 7.86 13.56
CA PHE A 384 -16.37 8.83 13.58
C PHE A 384 -16.87 10.28 13.51
N LEU A 385 -17.89 10.58 12.70
CA LEU A 385 -18.52 11.90 12.66
C LEU A 385 -19.11 12.31 14.00
N LYS A 386 -19.73 11.35 14.74
CA LYS A 386 -20.27 11.61 16.07
C LYS A 386 -19.18 11.75 17.15
N ALA A 387 -18.04 11.07 16.98
CA ALA A 387 -16.93 11.10 17.93
C ALA A 387 -16.01 12.32 17.70
N ASP A 388 -15.91 12.79 16.48
CA ASP A 388 -14.93 13.82 16.04
C ASP A 388 -14.87 15.06 16.96
N PRO A 389 -16.01 15.65 17.43
CA PRO A 389 -15.96 16.81 18.32
C PRO A 389 -15.32 16.55 19.69
N TYR A 390 -15.21 15.29 20.10
CA TYR A 390 -14.84 14.90 21.48
C TYR A 390 -13.51 14.15 21.56
N ILE A 391 -12.93 13.75 20.42
CA ILE A 391 -11.61 13.12 20.37
C ILE A 391 -10.53 14.21 20.28
N GLU A 392 -9.50 14.07 21.11
CA GLU A 392 -8.36 14.97 21.14
C GLU A 392 -7.07 14.21 20.84
N ILE A 393 -6.42 14.56 19.74
CA ILE A 393 -5.12 14.01 19.32
C ILE A 393 -4.08 15.10 19.51
N ILE A 394 -3.05 14.84 20.30
CA ILE A 394 -1.98 15.80 20.55
C ILE A 394 -1.00 15.80 19.39
N GLY A 395 -0.90 16.90 18.69
CA GLY A 395 0.03 17.14 17.60
C GLY A 395 1.22 18.02 17.99
N SER A 396 1.77 18.69 16.99
CA SER A 396 2.93 19.55 17.12
C SER A 396 2.74 20.62 18.21
N ARG A 397 3.78 20.84 18.99
CA ARG A 397 3.81 21.85 20.07
C ARG A 397 2.71 21.66 21.13
N GLY A 398 2.14 20.46 21.26
CA GLY A 398 1.09 20.17 22.20
C GLY A 398 -0.31 20.66 21.78
N ASN A 399 -0.49 21.08 20.54
CA ASN A 399 -1.80 21.44 20.00
C ASN A 399 -2.72 20.24 19.91
N LYS A 400 -4.01 20.48 20.10
CA LYS A 400 -5.05 19.44 20.05
C LYS A 400 -5.75 19.44 18.71
N TYR A 401 -5.87 18.25 18.13
CA TYR A 401 -6.55 18.02 16.86
C TYR A 401 -7.68 17.01 17.06
N ARG A 402 -8.69 17.07 16.20
CA ARG A 402 -9.77 16.09 16.09
C ARG A 402 -9.40 15.02 15.06
N ILE A 403 -10.21 13.98 14.91
CA ILE A 403 -10.03 12.97 13.86
C ILE A 403 -9.97 13.64 12.49
N SER A 404 -10.90 14.59 12.23
CA SER A 404 -11.01 15.30 10.95
C SER A 404 -9.92 16.33 10.70
N THR A 405 -9.30 16.88 11.76
CA THR A 405 -8.27 17.94 11.64
C THR A 405 -6.85 17.42 11.84
N ALA A 406 -6.67 16.15 12.20
CA ALA A 406 -5.36 15.53 12.31
C ALA A 406 -4.56 15.58 11.00
N ILE A 407 -5.24 15.60 9.85
CA ILE A 407 -4.62 15.74 8.52
C ILE A 407 -3.90 17.09 8.32
N ASP A 408 -4.17 18.09 9.12
CA ASP A 408 -3.52 19.41 9.06
C ASP A 408 -2.17 19.43 9.80
N ASP A 409 -1.85 18.37 10.60
CA ASP A 409 -0.62 18.24 11.37
C ASP A 409 -0.09 16.80 11.31
N MET A 410 1.05 16.60 10.68
CA MET A 410 1.59 15.24 10.45
C MET A 410 2.05 14.53 11.72
N GLU A 411 2.34 15.25 12.83
CA GLU A 411 2.60 14.63 14.13
C GLU A 411 1.30 14.05 14.73
N ALA A 412 0.20 14.80 14.66
CA ALA A 412 -1.12 14.31 15.05
C ALA A 412 -1.55 13.15 14.15
N PHE A 413 -1.38 13.29 12.83
CA PHE A 413 -1.78 12.27 11.86
C PHE A 413 -0.96 10.98 12.00
N THR A 414 0.30 11.05 12.44
CA THR A 414 1.13 9.87 12.77
C THR A 414 0.49 9.03 13.89
N LYS A 415 -0.25 9.64 14.80
CA LYS A 415 -0.90 8.96 15.94
C LYS A 415 -2.29 8.41 15.60
N LEU A 416 -2.86 8.83 14.48
CA LEU A 416 -4.21 8.42 14.05
C LEU A 416 -4.14 7.16 13.18
N THR A 417 -4.73 6.07 13.68
CA THR A 417 -4.79 4.74 13.04
C THR A 417 -6.15 4.10 13.30
N ASP A 418 -6.37 2.86 12.83
CA ASP A 418 -7.61 2.09 13.09
C ASP A 418 -7.89 1.91 14.59
N ASN A 419 -6.89 2.06 15.46
CA ASN A 419 -7.05 1.97 16.91
C ASN A 419 -8.06 2.96 17.48
N ILE A 420 -8.34 4.05 16.77
CA ILE A 420 -9.38 5.01 17.16
C ILE A 420 -10.76 4.36 17.29
N PHE A 421 -11.03 3.29 16.52
CA PHE A 421 -12.26 2.51 16.65
C PHE A 421 -12.39 1.91 18.06
N LEU A 422 -11.33 1.28 18.55
CA LEU A 422 -11.32 0.66 19.88
C LEU A 422 -11.30 1.72 21.01
N GLU A 423 -10.63 2.84 20.78
CA GLU A 423 -10.63 3.96 21.70
C GLU A 423 -12.04 4.51 21.93
N ILE A 424 -12.81 4.71 20.86
CA ILE A 424 -14.23 5.13 20.95
C ILE A 424 -15.07 4.03 21.59
N LEU A 425 -14.90 2.78 21.17
CA LEU A 425 -15.72 1.64 21.62
C LEU A 425 -15.61 1.37 23.12
N TYR A 426 -14.41 1.50 23.69
CA TYR A 426 -14.14 1.22 25.10
C TYR A 426 -14.07 2.48 25.97
N SER A 427 -14.31 3.67 25.40
CA SER A 427 -14.37 4.90 26.16
C SER A 427 -15.53 4.89 27.16
N THR A 428 -15.31 5.44 28.35
CA THR A 428 -16.35 5.69 29.36
C THR A 428 -16.94 7.10 29.28
N ASP A 429 -16.46 7.94 28.36
CA ASP A 429 -16.96 9.30 28.17
C ASP A 429 -18.41 9.28 27.65
N PRO A 430 -19.38 9.85 28.38
CA PRO A 430 -20.78 9.90 27.95
C PRO A 430 -20.98 10.64 26.60
N ARG A 431 -20.11 11.58 26.28
CA ARG A 431 -20.18 12.32 25.00
C ARG A 431 -19.98 11.43 23.77
N LEU A 432 -19.33 10.28 23.95
CA LEU A 432 -19.08 9.28 22.91
C LEU A 432 -20.16 8.20 22.82
N ASP A 433 -21.23 8.25 23.65
CA ASP A 433 -22.27 7.21 23.69
C ASP A 433 -22.93 6.96 22.33
N ALA A 434 -23.20 8.02 21.58
CA ALA A 434 -23.83 7.91 20.27
C ALA A 434 -22.92 7.19 19.27
N ALA A 435 -21.62 7.50 19.25
CA ALA A 435 -20.63 6.85 18.42
C ALA A 435 -20.43 5.39 18.82
N ARG A 436 -20.24 5.15 20.12
CA ARG A 436 -20.08 3.82 20.72
C ARG A 436 -21.27 2.89 20.42
N THR A 437 -22.48 3.42 20.44
CA THR A 437 -23.69 2.66 20.11
C THR A 437 -23.65 2.14 18.69
N ILE A 438 -23.17 2.93 17.72
CA ILE A 438 -23.03 2.51 16.31
C ILE A 438 -21.96 1.41 16.21
N LEU A 439 -20.81 1.58 16.86
CA LEU A 439 -19.73 0.58 16.81
C LEU A 439 -20.16 -0.75 17.44
N LYS A 440 -20.90 -0.73 18.56
CA LYS A 440 -21.50 -1.94 19.16
C LYS A 440 -22.49 -2.64 18.25
N LYS A 441 -23.22 -1.91 17.40
CA LYS A 441 -24.09 -2.51 16.38
C LYS A 441 -23.28 -3.26 15.32
N ILE A 442 -22.07 -2.79 14.97
CA ILE A 442 -21.18 -3.52 14.06
C ILE A 442 -20.74 -4.84 14.69
N GLU A 443 -20.29 -4.83 15.96
CA GLU A 443 -19.88 -6.04 16.68
C GLU A 443 -21.02 -7.07 16.82
N SER A 444 -22.23 -6.61 17.14
CA SER A 444 -23.42 -7.45 17.27
C SER A 444 -24.08 -7.80 15.93
N ARG A 445 -23.51 -7.38 14.79
CA ARG A 445 -24.06 -7.58 13.42
C ARG A 445 -25.46 -6.99 13.22
N ASN A 446 -25.87 -6.04 14.04
CA ASN A 446 -27.08 -5.26 13.82
C ASN A 446 -26.81 -4.10 12.84
N LEU A 447 -26.48 -4.46 11.60
CA LEU A 447 -26.04 -3.55 10.56
C LEU A 447 -27.23 -2.82 9.91
N TYR A 448 -26.93 -1.67 9.28
CA TYR A 448 -27.87 -1.04 8.32
C TYR A 448 -28.27 -2.05 7.27
N LYS A 449 -29.44 -1.88 6.68
CA LYS A 449 -30.05 -2.90 5.81
C LYS A 449 -29.94 -2.53 4.35
N PHE A 450 -29.51 -3.48 3.54
CA PHE A 450 -29.52 -3.35 2.10
C PHE A 450 -30.95 -3.34 1.56
N VAL A 451 -31.32 -2.29 0.83
CA VAL A 451 -32.63 -2.09 0.21
C VAL A 451 -32.66 -2.66 -1.20
N GLY A 452 -31.69 -2.28 -2.02
CA GLY A 452 -31.57 -2.75 -3.39
C GLY A 452 -30.39 -2.15 -4.15
N GLU A 453 -30.19 -2.62 -5.37
CA GLU A 453 -29.16 -2.17 -6.31
C GLU A 453 -29.75 -1.96 -7.70
N THR A 454 -29.31 -0.93 -8.41
CA THR A 454 -29.71 -0.63 -9.78
C THR A 454 -28.53 -0.06 -10.59
N GLN A 455 -28.76 0.13 -11.87
CA GLN A 455 -27.81 0.74 -12.82
C GLN A 455 -28.55 1.74 -13.72
N PRO A 456 -27.95 2.89 -14.04
CA PRO A 456 -28.47 3.78 -15.06
C PRO A 456 -28.46 3.10 -16.44
N LYS A 457 -29.52 3.26 -17.23
CA LYS A 457 -29.56 2.68 -18.59
C LYS A 457 -28.89 3.57 -19.63
N LYS A 458 -28.96 4.89 -19.47
CA LYS A 458 -28.52 5.85 -20.49
C LYS A 458 -27.45 6.81 -19.98
N GLN A 459 -27.74 7.55 -18.92
CA GLN A 459 -26.88 8.61 -18.42
C GLN A 459 -26.47 8.29 -16.96
N ARG A 460 -25.17 8.37 -16.68
CA ARG A 460 -24.65 8.23 -15.33
C ARG A 460 -25.02 9.44 -14.49
N ILE A 461 -25.30 9.21 -13.21
CA ILE A 461 -25.49 10.27 -12.21
C ILE A 461 -24.16 10.98 -12.03
N GLN A 462 -24.20 12.32 -12.06
CA GLN A 462 -23.02 13.15 -11.88
C GLN A 462 -22.72 13.33 -10.39
N LYS A 463 -21.47 13.61 -10.06
CA LYS A 463 -21.03 13.70 -8.66
C LYS A 463 -21.72 14.84 -7.90
N GLU A 464 -22.08 15.89 -8.59
CA GLU A 464 -22.78 17.05 -8.06
C GLU A 464 -24.19 16.71 -7.56
N ASP A 465 -24.81 15.67 -8.09
CA ASP A 465 -26.17 15.26 -7.74
C ASP A 465 -26.22 14.28 -6.55
N TYR A 466 -25.08 13.71 -6.12
CA TYR A 466 -25.06 12.64 -5.11
C TYR A 466 -25.66 13.06 -3.76
N GLU A 467 -25.53 14.31 -3.37
CA GLU A 467 -26.03 14.81 -2.09
C GLU A 467 -27.56 14.81 -2.02
N HIS A 468 -28.24 14.91 -3.16
CA HIS A 468 -29.71 14.97 -3.25
C HIS A 468 -30.36 13.61 -3.37
N LEU A 469 -29.62 12.55 -3.71
CA LEU A 469 -30.17 11.22 -3.94
C LEU A 469 -30.96 10.63 -2.76
N PRO A 470 -30.54 10.79 -1.48
CA PRO A 470 -31.33 10.32 -0.35
C PRO A 470 -32.72 10.97 -0.26
N GLU A 471 -32.82 12.27 -0.56
CA GLU A 471 -34.08 13.01 -0.60
C GLU A 471 -34.97 12.56 -1.75
N GLU A 472 -34.38 12.35 -2.94
CA GLU A 472 -35.10 11.85 -4.11
C GLU A 472 -35.70 10.47 -3.84
N VAL A 473 -34.93 9.54 -3.29
CA VAL A 473 -35.41 8.21 -2.93
C VAL A 473 -36.51 8.29 -1.87
N ALA A 474 -36.32 9.10 -0.83
CA ALA A 474 -37.32 9.27 0.23
C ALA A 474 -38.63 9.91 -0.29
N SER A 475 -38.52 10.80 -1.28
CA SER A 475 -39.68 11.47 -1.88
C SER A 475 -40.43 10.62 -2.93
N ALA A 476 -39.80 9.56 -3.46
CA ALA A 476 -40.36 8.71 -4.49
C ALA A 476 -41.41 7.72 -3.96
N LYS A 477 -42.41 8.22 -3.23
CA LYS A 477 -43.51 7.42 -2.68
C LYS A 477 -44.45 6.92 -3.78
N PRO A 478 -44.66 5.58 -3.90
CA PRO A 478 -45.66 5.06 -4.83
C PRO A 478 -47.09 5.40 -4.37
N SER A 479 -47.96 5.73 -5.31
CA SER A 479 -49.34 6.10 -5.03
C SER A 479 -50.28 4.91 -4.84
N ASP A 480 -49.89 3.75 -5.35
CA ASP A 480 -50.68 2.51 -5.43
C ASP A 480 -50.40 1.53 -4.26
N VAL A 481 -49.49 1.89 -3.35
CA VAL A 481 -49.10 1.04 -2.22
C VAL A 481 -49.37 1.76 -0.89
N GLN A 482 -50.13 1.10 0.00
CA GLN A 482 -50.31 1.59 1.36
C GLN A 482 -49.07 1.32 2.20
N LEU A 483 -48.40 2.38 2.63
CA LEU A 483 -47.20 2.31 3.48
C LEU A 483 -47.61 2.60 4.93
N GLU A 484 -47.14 1.73 5.83
CA GLU A 484 -47.39 1.87 7.28
C GLU A 484 -46.30 2.70 8.00
N ALA A 485 -45.19 2.99 7.35
CA ALA A 485 -44.10 3.82 7.88
C ALA A 485 -43.72 4.93 6.90
N GLU A 486 -43.38 6.08 7.44
CA GLU A 486 -42.80 7.20 6.69
C GLU A 486 -41.29 6.99 6.56
N LEU A 487 -40.77 7.11 5.32
CA LEU A 487 -39.33 7.07 5.03
C LEU A 487 -38.79 8.49 4.94
N LYS A 488 -37.78 8.80 5.78
CA LYS A 488 -37.10 10.09 5.76
C LYS A 488 -35.76 10.01 5.04
N ALA A 489 -35.29 11.11 4.45
CA ALA A 489 -33.99 11.18 3.78
C ALA A 489 -32.83 10.78 4.70
N GLU A 490 -32.90 11.14 6.00
CA GLU A 490 -31.90 10.79 7.01
C GLU A 490 -31.78 9.26 7.29
N ASP A 491 -32.83 8.51 6.96
CA ASP A 491 -32.86 7.05 7.11
C ASP A 491 -32.28 6.33 5.88
N VAL A 492 -32.07 7.04 4.77
CA VAL A 492 -31.65 6.50 3.50
C VAL A 492 -30.17 6.80 3.26
N ILE A 493 -29.43 5.83 2.76
CA ILE A 493 -28.06 5.98 2.26
C ILE A 493 -28.06 5.57 0.79
N VAL A 494 -27.56 6.43 -0.08
CA VAL A 494 -27.36 6.11 -1.49
C VAL A 494 -25.87 6.11 -1.81
N ASP A 495 -25.37 4.98 -2.25
CA ASP A 495 -23.98 4.75 -2.58
C ASP A 495 -23.83 4.63 -4.10
N VAL A 496 -23.19 5.60 -4.74
CA VAL A 496 -22.94 5.60 -6.18
C VAL A 496 -21.53 5.09 -6.43
N ILE A 497 -21.43 3.92 -7.03
CA ILE A 497 -20.20 3.17 -7.24
C ILE A 497 -19.81 3.24 -8.71
N ASN A 498 -18.74 3.94 -9.03
CA ASN A 498 -18.16 3.95 -10.36
C ASN A 498 -17.08 2.87 -10.43
N MET A 499 -17.27 1.88 -11.26
CA MET A 499 -16.29 0.82 -11.52
C MET A 499 -15.74 0.96 -12.93
N ASP A 500 -14.44 1.03 -13.06
CA ASP A 500 -13.76 1.11 -14.33
C ASP A 500 -12.44 0.32 -14.33
N TYR A 501 -11.80 0.28 -15.48
CA TYR A 501 -10.48 -0.34 -15.64
C TYR A 501 -9.33 0.62 -15.25
N GLY A 502 -9.61 1.72 -14.54
CA GLY A 502 -8.64 2.71 -14.09
C GLY A 502 -8.46 3.89 -15.05
N MET A 503 -9.26 3.97 -16.13
CA MET A 503 -9.22 5.05 -17.12
C MET A 503 -10.64 5.48 -17.57
N GLU A 504 -11.58 5.44 -16.66
CA GLU A 504 -12.99 5.73 -16.95
C GLU A 504 -13.54 4.84 -18.09
N ASP A 505 -14.14 5.42 -19.13
CA ASP A 505 -14.71 4.67 -20.27
C ASP A 505 -13.67 4.16 -21.28
N LYS A 506 -12.40 4.54 -21.11
CA LYS A 506 -11.32 4.18 -22.05
C LYS A 506 -10.76 2.81 -21.74
N ASN A 507 -10.36 2.09 -22.79
CA ASN A 507 -9.56 0.88 -22.63
C ASN A 507 -8.10 1.25 -22.27
N PRO A 508 -7.60 0.89 -21.07
CA PRO A 508 -6.22 1.20 -20.71
C PRO A 508 -5.17 0.60 -21.65
N ILE A 509 -5.48 -0.53 -22.29
CA ILE A 509 -4.57 -1.22 -23.22
C ILE A 509 -4.27 -0.37 -24.46
N ASP A 510 -5.16 0.50 -24.90
CA ASP A 510 -4.94 1.42 -26.02
C ASP A 510 -3.82 2.43 -25.73
N HIS A 511 -3.53 2.66 -24.44
CA HIS A 511 -2.45 3.53 -23.97
C HIS A 511 -1.14 2.78 -23.66
N VAL A 512 -1.13 1.45 -23.84
CA VAL A 512 0.09 0.63 -23.73
C VAL A 512 0.83 0.61 -25.05
N ARG A 513 2.13 0.51 -24.97
CA ARG A 513 3.00 0.30 -26.14
C ARG A 513 3.66 -1.06 -26.02
N PHE A 514 3.76 -1.73 -27.14
CA PHE A 514 4.31 -3.08 -27.25
C PHE A 514 5.53 -3.05 -28.18
N TYR A 515 6.39 -4.05 -28.06
CA TYR A 515 7.48 -4.28 -29.01
C TYR A 515 7.44 -5.73 -29.53
N CYS A 516 7.96 -5.94 -30.76
CA CYS A 516 8.06 -7.26 -31.39
C CYS A 516 9.41 -7.91 -31.12
N LYS A 517 9.47 -9.25 -31.24
CA LYS A 517 10.74 -10.00 -31.15
C LYS A 517 11.72 -9.61 -32.26
N SER A 518 11.20 -9.29 -33.42
CA SER A 518 12.00 -8.92 -34.61
C SER A 518 12.61 -7.52 -34.51
N ASP A 519 11.97 -6.63 -33.72
CA ASP A 519 12.44 -5.26 -33.53
C ASP A 519 12.15 -4.82 -32.09
N LEU A 520 13.21 -4.77 -31.28
CA LEU A 520 13.14 -4.43 -29.86
C LEU A 520 13.12 -2.91 -29.61
N SER A 521 13.35 -2.10 -30.66
CA SER A 521 13.43 -0.64 -30.55
C SER A 521 12.12 0.05 -30.93
N LYS A 522 11.31 -0.59 -31.79
CA LYS A 522 10.10 0.01 -32.34
C LYS A 522 8.88 -0.33 -31.48
N ALA A 523 8.26 0.70 -30.93
CA ALA A 523 7.00 0.57 -30.24
C ALA A 523 5.82 0.44 -31.23
N ILE A 524 4.88 -0.46 -30.91
CA ILE A 524 3.63 -0.67 -31.66
C ILE A 524 2.43 -0.58 -30.75
N ILE A 525 1.26 -0.35 -31.33
CA ILE A 525 -0.04 -0.43 -30.67
C ILE A 525 -0.69 -1.75 -31.09
N ILE A 526 -1.38 -2.41 -30.18
CA ILE A 526 -2.19 -3.59 -30.45
C ILE A 526 -3.63 -3.23 -30.12
N THR A 527 -4.52 -3.31 -31.09
CA THR A 527 -5.94 -3.01 -30.91
C THR A 527 -6.67 -4.21 -30.31
N ARG A 528 -7.79 -3.95 -29.63
CA ARG A 528 -8.64 -4.97 -29.03
C ARG A 528 -8.98 -6.09 -30.01
N ASP A 529 -9.37 -5.75 -31.23
CA ASP A 529 -9.82 -6.70 -32.26
C ASP A 529 -8.72 -7.64 -32.74
N GLN A 530 -7.45 -7.23 -32.58
CA GLN A 530 -6.29 -8.08 -32.85
C GLN A 530 -6.01 -9.11 -31.74
N VAL A 531 -6.61 -8.94 -30.56
CA VAL A 531 -6.38 -9.81 -29.41
C VAL A 531 -7.47 -10.88 -29.30
N SER A 532 -8.74 -10.50 -29.16
CA SER A 532 -9.85 -11.44 -29.04
C SER A 532 -11.21 -10.73 -29.19
N GLN A 533 -12.19 -11.46 -29.72
CA GLN A 533 -13.60 -11.03 -29.79
C GLN A 533 -14.31 -11.14 -28.43
N PHE A 534 -13.77 -11.89 -27.47
CA PHE A 534 -14.38 -12.10 -26.15
C PHE A 534 -14.02 -11.02 -25.12
N LEU A 535 -13.26 -10.01 -25.51
CA LEU A 535 -12.93 -8.91 -24.62
C LEU A 535 -14.12 -7.99 -24.37
N PRO A 536 -14.21 -7.33 -23.18
CA PRO A 536 -15.36 -6.50 -22.84
C PRO A 536 -15.57 -5.37 -23.87
N GLY A 537 -16.85 -5.08 -24.16
CA GLY A 537 -17.24 -3.96 -25.03
C GLY A 537 -17.25 -2.61 -24.32
N THR A 538 -17.35 -2.62 -22.98
CA THR A 538 -17.36 -1.42 -22.12
C THR A 538 -16.34 -1.58 -21.01
N PHE A 539 -15.71 -0.47 -20.62
CA PHE A 539 -14.62 -0.45 -19.64
C PHE A 539 -14.97 0.28 -18.35
N ALA A 540 -16.21 0.78 -18.23
CA ALA A 540 -16.71 1.36 -17.01
C ALA A 540 -18.22 1.16 -16.87
N GLU A 541 -18.66 1.02 -15.62
CA GLU A 541 -20.08 0.91 -15.24
C GLU A 541 -20.35 1.69 -13.96
N GLN A 542 -21.61 2.06 -13.73
CA GLN A 542 -22.05 2.71 -12.50
C GLN A 542 -23.13 1.86 -11.84
N LEU A 543 -22.89 1.52 -10.56
CA LEU A 543 -23.88 0.86 -9.70
C LEU A 543 -24.42 1.87 -8.70
N ILE A 544 -25.70 1.79 -8.39
CA ILE A 544 -26.35 2.59 -7.36
C ILE A 544 -26.94 1.64 -6.34
N ARG A 545 -26.50 1.77 -5.09
CA ARG A 545 -26.96 0.98 -3.95
C ARG A 545 -27.69 1.84 -2.96
N VAL A 546 -28.82 1.34 -2.49
CA VAL A 546 -29.61 2.00 -1.44
C VAL A 546 -29.60 1.13 -0.19
N TYR A 547 -29.40 1.78 0.94
CA TYR A 547 -29.47 1.17 2.27
C TYR A 547 -30.38 1.97 3.18
N CYS A 548 -30.92 1.32 4.22
CA CYS A 548 -31.74 1.94 5.24
C CYS A 548 -31.05 1.82 6.62
N LYS A 549 -30.97 2.93 7.36
CA LYS A 549 -30.41 2.95 8.73
C LYS A 549 -31.35 2.32 9.77
N LYS A 550 -32.64 2.23 9.46
CA LYS A 550 -33.66 1.55 10.27
C LYS A 550 -33.66 0.05 9.97
N THR A 551 -34.07 -0.73 10.95
CA THR A 551 -34.04 -2.20 10.87
C THR A 551 -35.41 -2.84 11.04
N ASP A 552 -36.47 -2.05 11.35
CA ASP A 552 -37.82 -2.53 11.46
C ASP A 552 -38.45 -2.85 10.10
N GLU A 553 -39.28 -3.87 10.04
CA GLU A 553 -39.82 -4.40 8.79
C GLU A 553 -40.70 -3.40 8.03
N LYS A 554 -41.45 -2.54 8.75
CA LYS A 554 -42.36 -1.55 8.14
C LYS A 554 -41.57 -0.48 7.38
N THR A 555 -40.52 0.06 8.03
CA THR A 555 -39.63 1.04 7.38
C THR A 555 -38.85 0.40 6.22
N LEU A 556 -38.37 -0.84 6.37
CA LEU A 556 -37.69 -1.55 5.29
C LEU A 556 -38.59 -1.85 4.10
N PHE A 557 -39.86 -2.20 4.36
CA PHE A 557 -40.85 -2.36 3.28
C PHE A 557 -41.05 -1.04 2.54
N ALA A 558 -41.30 0.05 3.29
CA ALA A 558 -41.43 1.39 2.69
C ALA A 558 -40.20 1.76 1.85
N ALA A 559 -38.98 1.58 2.40
CA ALA A 559 -37.74 1.87 1.68
C ALA A 559 -37.61 1.11 0.34
N ARG A 560 -38.01 -0.18 0.33
CA ARG A 560 -37.99 -0.98 -0.90
C ARG A 560 -39.02 -0.47 -1.94
N GLN A 561 -40.21 -0.08 -1.50
CA GLN A 561 -41.24 0.45 -2.40
C GLN A 561 -40.81 1.81 -3.00
N HIS A 562 -40.28 2.71 -2.20
CA HIS A 562 -39.73 3.99 -2.64
C HIS A 562 -38.58 3.78 -3.65
N PHE A 563 -37.64 2.89 -3.34
CA PHE A 563 -36.53 2.60 -4.22
C PHE A 563 -36.95 2.04 -5.57
N VAL A 564 -37.89 1.08 -5.60
CA VAL A 564 -38.42 0.54 -6.86
C VAL A 564 -39.08 1.63 -7.68
N HIS A 565 -39.90 2.48 -7.05
CA HIS A 565 -40.59 3.59 -7.73
C HIS A 565 -39.60 4.64 -8.23
N TRP A 566 -38.57 4.99 -7.44
CA TRP A 566 -37.49 5.87 -7.85
C TRP A 566 -36.73 5.35 -9.08
N CYS A 567 -36.48 4.05 -9.15
CA CYS A 567 -35.85 3.42 -10.32
C CYS A 567 -36.74 3.52 -11.58
N LEU A 568 -38.05 3.42 -11.42
CA LEU A 568 -39.00 3.56 -12.54
C LEU A 568 -39.05 5.01 -13.08
N ILE A 569 -39.11 5.99 -12.19
CA ILE A 569 -39.13 7.42 -12.54
C ILE A 569 -37.86 7.81 -13.31
N ASN A 570 -36.71 7.30 -12.91
CA ASN A 570 -35.42 7.68 -13.48
C ASN A 570 -34.96 6.78 -14.65
N ASP A 571 -35.80 5.90 -15.16
CA ASP A 571 -35.48 4.93 -16.23
C ASP A 571 -34.21 4.10 -15.91
N PHE A 572 -34.08 3.69 -14.66
CA PHE A 572 -33.00 2.80 -14.24
C PHE A 572 -33.36 1.34 -14.46
N THR A 573 -32.38 0.46 -14.44
CA THR A 573 -32.61 -0.98 -14.53
C THR A 573 -33.47 -1.43 -13.36
N LYS A 574 -34.51 -2.23 -13.63
CA LYS A 574 -35.38 -2.73 -12.56
C LYS A 574 -34.54 -3.47 -11.54
N PRO A 575 -34.60 -3.08 -10.26
CA PRO A 575 -33.81 -3.74 -9.22
C PRO A 575 -34.25 -5.22 -9.12
N GLN A 576 -33.27 -6.10 -8.86
CA GLN A 576 -33.59 -7.47 -8.48
C GLN A 576 -34.30 -7.38 -7.12
N SER A 577 -35.62 -7.56 -7.13
CA SER A 577 -36.38 -7.79 -5.90
C SER A 577 -35.78 -9.03 -5.25
N PRO A 578 -35.51 -9.06 -3.94
CA PRO A 578 -35.48 -10.32 -3.25
C PRO A 578 -36.87 -10.92 -3.50
N THR A 579 -36.96 -11.82 -4.47
CA THR A 579 -38.13 -12.62 -4.70
C THR A 579 -38.56 -13.13 -3.35
N SER A 580 -39.79 -12.85 -2.97
CA SER A 580 -40.53 -13.67 -2.04
C SER A 580 -40.12 -15.12 -2.32
N ALA A 581 -39.21 -15.63 -1.50
CA ALA A 581 -39.10 -17.04 -1.25
C ALA A 581 -40.42 -17.38 -0.57
N SER A 582 -41.47 -17.52 -1.39
CA SER A 582 -42.67 -18.22 -1.02
C SER A 582 -42.26 -19.68 -0.88
N HIS A 583 -42.38 -20.17 0.30
CA HIS A 583 -42.43 -21.55 0.78
C HIS A 583 -41.09 -22.28 0.95
#